data_3baee608b9ea6a477e6fc12b5c34727a
#
_entry.id   3baee608b9ea6a477e6fc12b5c34727a
#
_cell.length_a   1.000
_cell.length_b   1.000
_cell.length_c   1.000
_cell.angle_alpha   90.00
_cell.angle_beta   90.00
_cell.angle_gamma   90.00
#
_symmetry.space_group_name_H-M   'P 1'
#
loop_
_entity.id
_entity.type
_entity.pdbx_description
1 polymer ?
#
loop_
_entity_poly.entity_id
_entity_poly.type
_entity_poly.pdbx_seq_one_letter_code
_entity_poly.pdbx_strand_id
1 'polypeptide(L)'
;MPLPLNPSGADWEGRVNFDRMREQRLKRVQEAMRRHGVDGLLLFKPENCRYAVGAQGMHLAWWIVEYAVVPQSGKPTFYPTGGDMARITAYCPYLEGHVKPSRNLEEIGPARRRLAEEQIAEMLGEIRRAGLAGSVVGVDIMNFPIMEALKNAKVRLVDAEPIMLEARMVKTEDELLLIRYAAAMNDAALWHC
;
A
#
# COMPACT_ATOMS: atom_id res chain seq x y z
N MET A 1 -12.49 35.44 1.80
CA MET A 1 -11.97 34.86 0.57
C MET A 1 -10.81 33.94 0.97
N PRO A 2 -10.92 32.62 0.85
CA PRO A 2 -9.78 31.73 1.16
C PRO A 2 -8.66 32.08 0.18
N LEU A 3 -7.46 32.27 0.71
CA LEU A 3 -6.25 32.45 -0.12
C LEU A 3 -6.10 31.22 -1.01
N PRO A 4 -5.79 31.37 -2.30
CA PRO A 4 -5.47 30.22 -3.14
C PRO A 4 -4.25 29.53 -2.54
N LEU A 5 -4.45 28.33 -2.01
CA LEU A 5 -3.41 27.50 -1.37
C LEU A 5 -2.33 27.01 -2.36
N ASN A 6 -2.43 27.43 -3.61
CA ASN A 6 -1.57 26.96 -4.68
C ASN A 6 -1.14 28.17 -5.55
N PRO A 7 0.18 28.38 -5.77
CA PRO A 7 0.68 29.41 -6.68
C PRO A 7 0.13 29.31 -8.11
N SER A 8 -0.31 28.14 -8.54
CA SER A 8 -0.98 27.94 -9.84
C SER A 8 -2.45 28.35 -9.86
N GLY A 9 -3.02 28.78 -8.71
CA GLY A 9 -4.42 29.19 -8.60
C GLY A 9 -5.46 28.08 -8.84
N ALA A 10 -5.01 26.81 -8.87
CA ALA A 10 -5.86 25.65 -9.14
C ALA A 10 -6.22 24.94 -7.84
N ASP A 11 -7.52 24.83 -7.58
CA ASP A 11 -8.05 23.94 -6.55
C ASP A 11 -7.99 22.49 -7.04
N TRP A 12 -6.84 21.85 -6.81
CA TRP A 12 -6.62 20.47 -7.24
C TRP A 12 -7.46 19.48 -6.42
N GLU A 13 -7.73 19.79 -5.15
CA GLU A 13 -8.48 18.91 -4.26
C GLU A 13 -9.92 18.73 -4.75
N GLY A 14 -10.55 19.79 -5.27
CA GLY A 14 -11.89 19.72 -5.84
C GLY A 14 -11.97 19.09 -7.24
N ARG A 15 -10.83 18.88 -7.92
CA ARG A 15 -10.80 18.33 -9.28
C ARG A 15 -10.41 16.86 -9.36
N VAL A 16 -9.73 16.34 -8.34
CA VAL A 16 -9.30 14.93 -8.27
C VAL A 16 -10.35 14.11 -7.55
N ASN A 17 -10.87 13.11 -8.23
CA ASN A 17 -11.77 12.15 -7.57
C ASN A 17 -10.94 11.03 -6.91
N PHE A 18 -10.60 11.24 -5.64
CA PHE A 18 -9.78 10.28 -4.87
C PHE A 18 -10.46 8.93 -4.67
N ASP A 19 -11.78 8.87 -4.54
CA ASP A 19 -12.51 7.61 -4.39
C ASP A 19 -12.40 6.77 -5.65
N ARG A 20 -12.73 7.37 -6.80
CA ARG A 20 -12.58 6.73 -8.11
C ARG A 20 -11.13 6.28 -8.36
N MET A 21 -10.16 7.13 -8.03
CA MET A 21 -8.75 6.80 -8.19
C MET A 21 -8.35 5.58 -7.36
N ARG A 22 -8.77 5.51 -6.09
CA ARG A 22 -8.50 4.36 -5.21
C ARG A 22 -9.12 3.07 -5.74
N GLU A 23 -10.38 3.12 -6.15
CA GLU A 23 -11.07 1.97 -6.72
C GLU A 23 -10.39 1.47 -7.99
N GLN A 24 -10.04 2.36 -8.91
CA GLN A 24 -9.37 2.02 -10.15
C GLN A 24 -7.98 1.42 -9.90
N ARG A 25 -7.21 1.96 -8.97
CA ARG A 25 -5.90 1.43 -8.58
C ARG A 25 -6.02 0.02 -8.01
N LEU A 26 -6.90 -0.19 -7.03
CA LEU A 26 -7.11 -1.50 -6.42
C LEU A 26 -7.57 -2.52 -7.47
N LYS A 27 -8.51 -2.15 -8.32
CA LYS A 27 -8.99 -3.01 -9.41
C LYS A 27 -7.84 -3.43 -10.34
N ARG A 28 -6.95 -2.51 -10.72
CA ARG A 28 -5.78 -2.83 -11.57
C ARG A 28 -4.82 -3.79 -10.90
N VAL A 29 -4.54 -3.58 -9.61
CA VAL A 29 -3.68 -4.50 -8.83
C VAL A 29 -4.31 -5.89 -8.82
N GLN A 30 -5.58 -6.01 -8.51
CA GLN A 30 -6.28 -7.30 -8.45
C GLN A 30 -6.40 -7.98 -9.82
N GLU A 31 -6.54 -7.21 -10.90
CA GLU A 31 -6.52 -7.73 -12.27
C GLU A 31 -5.12 -8.24 -12.65
N ALA A 32 -4.05 -7.52 -12.30
CA ALA A 32 -2.69 -7.98 -12.49
C ALA A 32 -2.42 -9.26 -11.69
N MET A 33 -2.85 -9.31 -10.42
CA MET A 33 -2.74 -10.53 -9.61
C MET A 33 -3.41 -11.74 -10.27
N ARG A 34 -4.63 -11.56 -10.83
CA ARG A 34 -5.32 -12.65 -11.55
C ARG A 34 -4.54 -13.13 -12.76
N ARG A 35 -3.98 -12.20 -13.56
CA ARG A 35 -3.14 -12.55 -14.72
C ARG A 35 -1.90 -13.34 -14.33
N HIS A 36 -1.31 -13.02 -13.19
CA HIS A 36 -0.12 -13.70 -12.66
C HIS A 36 -0.44 -14.93 -11.78
N GLY A 37 -1.72 -15.26 -11.56
CA GLY A 37 -2.11 -16.41 -10.75
C GLY A 37 -1.71 -16.29 -9.28
N VAL A 38 -1.84 -15.08 -8.71
CA VAL A 38 -1.42 -14.76 -7.33
C VAL A 38 -2.65 -14.53 -6.45
N ASP A 39 -2.72 -15.22 -5.32
CA ASP A 39 -3.85 -15.18 -4.40
C ASP A 39 -3.87 -13.89 -3.55
N GLY A 40 -2.68 -13.39 -3.18
CA GLY A 40 -2.54 -12.20 -2.36
C GLY A 40 -1.17 -11.57 -2.47
N LEU A 41 -1.09 -10.28 -2.14
CA LEU A 41 0.17 -9.54 -2.03
C LEU A 41 0.43 -9.13 -0.59
N LEU A 42 1.67 -9.28 -0.15
CA LEU A 42 2.23 -8.70 1.06
C LEU A 42 3.18 -7.59 0.61
N LEU A 43 2.72 -6.35 0.76
CA LEU A 43 3.44 -5.17 0.30
C LEU A 43 4.11 -4.47 1.47
N PHE A 44 5.41 -4.25 1.37
CA PHE A 44 6.24 -3.58 2.37
C PHE A 44 6.92 -2.33 1.80
N LYS A 45 6.90 -2.11 0.47
CA LYS A 45 7.36 -0.86 -0.14
C LYS A 45 6.29 0.22 0.03
N PRO A 46 6.64 1.39 0.59
CA PRO A 46 5.66 2.47 0.83
C PRO A 46 4.87 2.89 -0.42
N GLU A 47 5.53 2.98 -1.56
CA GLU A 47 4.89 3.35 -2.83
C GLU A 47 3.88 2.30 -3.31
N ASN A 48 4.14 1.02 -3.10
CA ASN A 48 3.23 -0.07 -3.45
C ASN A 48 2.05 -0.13 -2.48
N CYS A 49 2.31 0.00 -1.17
CA CYS A 49 1.28 0.12 -0.14
C CYS A 49 0.35 1.30 -0.46
N ARG A 50 0.91 2.50 -0.67
CA ARG A 50 0.14 3.69 -1.00
C ARG A 50 -0.70 3.52 -2.27
N TYR A 51 -0.15 2.90 -3.30
CA TYR A 51 -0.89 2.67 -4.54
C TYR A 51 -2.08 1.73 -4.34
N ALA A 52 -1.86 0.58 -3.71
CA ALA A 52 -2.86 -0.46 -3.56
C ALA A 52 -3.94 -0.12 -2.53
N VAL A 53 -3.56 0.57 -1.46
CA VAL A 53 -4.46 0.89 -0.33
C VAL A 53 -5.07 2.28 -0.46
N GLY A 54 -4.38 3.22 -1.09
CA GLY A 54 -4.78 4.63 -1.18
C GLY A 54 -4.54 5.41 0.12
N ALA A 55 -3.93 4.81 1.12
CA ALA A 55 -3.53 5.44 2.37
C ALA A 55 -2.01 5.58 2.44
N GLN A 56 -1.55 6.48 3.27
CA GLN A 56 -0.13 6.77 3.46
C GLN A 56 0.14 6.99 4.93
N GLY A 57 1.05 6.21 5.48
CA GLY A 57 1.60 6.42 6.80
C GLY A 57 2.64 7.56 6.84
N MET A 58 3.11 7.90 8.02
CA MET A 58 4.13 8.94 8.21
C MET A 58 5.54 8.49 7.79
N HIS A 59 5.79 7.18 7.77
CA HIS A 59 7.13 6.62 7.53
C HIS A 59 7.37 6.27 6.04
N LEU A 60 7.28 7.26 5.18
CA LEU A 60 7.44 7.11 3.72
C LEU A 60 8.80 6.58 3.26
N ALA A 61 9.82 6.78 4.07
CA ALA A 61 11.19 6.44 3.70
C ALA A 61 11.69 5.13 4.34
N TRP A 62 10.90 4.51 5.21
CA TRP A 62 11.30 3.32 5.96
C TRP A 62 10.46 2.12 5.53
N TRP A 63 11.09 1.19 4.89
CA TRP A 63 10.46 -0.06 4.45
C TRP A 63 10.25 -0.99 5.64
N ILE A 64 9.25 -1.87 5.52
CA ILE A 64 8.96 -2.92 6.52
C ILE A 64 8.44 -2.40 7.88
N VAL A 65 8.17 -1.11 7.99
CA VAL A 65 7.55 -0.50 9.18
C VAL A 65 6.04 -0.42 9.02
N GLU A 66 5.60 -0.04 7.82
CA GLU A 66 4.20 -0.04 7.40
C GLU A 66 4.03 -0.98 6.23
N TYR A 67 2.96 -1.72 6.19
CA TYR A 67 2.73 -2.71 5.15
C TYR A 67 1.25 -2.92 4.88
N ALA A 68 0.97 -3.58 3.76
CA ALA A 68 -0.39 -3.86 3.35
C ALA A 68 -0.55 -5.32 2.91
N VAL A 69 -1.74 -5.84 3.14
CA VAL A 69 -2.22 -7.09 2.54
C VAL A 69 -3.25 -6.75 1.49
N VAL A 70 -3.03 -7.23 0.28
CA VAL A 70 -3.97 -7.05 -0.83
C VAL A 70 -4.44 -8.43 -1.28
N PRO A 71 -5.67 -8.84 -0.96
CA PRO A 71 -6.25 -10.07 -1.49
C PRO A 71 -6.63 -9.89 -2.96
N GLN A 72 -6.66 -10.97 -3.74
CA GLN A 72 -7.07 -10.93 -5.15
C GLN A 72 -8.52 -10.43 -5.34
N SER A 73 -9.35 -10.49 -4.29
CA SER A 73 -10.70 -9.92 -4.24
C SER A 73 -11.00 -9.32 -2.87
N GLY A 74 -11.87 -8.31 -2.83
CA GLY A 74 -12.23 -7.60 -1.59
C GLY A 74 -11.31 -6.42 -1.28
N LYS A 75 -11.40 -5.91 -0.05
CA LYS A 75 -10.65 -4.73 0.39
C LYS A 75 -9.25 -5.11 0.88
N PRO A 76 -8.26 -4.24 0.66
CA PRO A 76 -6.94 -4.41 1.27
C PRO A 76 -6.98 -4.12 2.77
N THR A 77 -6.07 -4.71 3.53
CA THR A 77 -5.84 -4.36 4.94
C THR A 77 -4.52 -3.62 5.05
N PHE A 78 -4.55 -2.46 5.72
CA PHE A 78 -3.36 -1.64 5.93
C PHE A 78 -2.89 -1.74 7.38
N TYR A 79 -1.59 -1.81 7.56
CA TYR A 79 -0.91 -1.92 8.84
C TYR A 79 0.02 -0.72 9.04
N PRO A 80 -0.52 0.45 9.44
CA PRO A 80 0.30 1.60 9.81
C PRO A 80 0.98 1.36 11.16
N THR A 81 1.97 2.19 11.48
CA THR A 81 2.53 2.21 12.84
C THR A 81 1.47 2.55 13.87
N GLY A 82 1.67 2.10 15.12
CA GLY A 82 0.72 2.37 16.21
C GLY A 82 0.42 3.86 16.40
N GLY A 83 1.43 4.73 16.19
CA GLY A 83 1.27 6.19 16.27
C GLY A 83 0.37 6.77 15.18
N ASP A 84 0.25 6.10 14.04
CA ASP A 84 -0.53 6.56 12.89
C ASP A 84 -1.97 6.03 12.85
N MET A 85 -2.30 5.05 13.68
CA MET A 85 -3.60 4.37 13.68
C MET A 85 -4.78 5.35 13.74
N ALA A 86 -4.77 6.29 14.69
CA ALA A 86 -5.86 7.24 14.87
C ALA A 86 -6.04 8.14 13.64
N ARG A 87 -4.93 8.61 13.07
CA ARG A 87 -4.93 9.47 11.88
C ARG A 87 -5.48 8.69 10.66
N ILE A 88 -4.97 7.50 10.39
CA ILE A 88 -5.42 6.68 9.26
C ILE A 88 -6.91 6.34 9.40
N THR A 89 -7.37 5.96 10.59
CA THR A 89 -8.78 5.68 10.83
C THR A 89 -9.67 6.90 10.57
N ALA A 90 -9.22 8.08 10.97
CA ALA A 90 -9.97 9.33 10.77
C ALA A 90 -10.02 9.77 9.29
N TYR A 91 -8.90 9.70 8.59
CA TYR A 91 -8.78 10.23 7.22
C TYR A 91 -9.04 9.21 6.11
N CYS A 92 -9.14 7.93 6.44
CA CYS A 92 -9.36 6.85 5.50
C CYS A 92 -10.59 6.01 5.86
N PRO A 93 -11.81 6.60 5.94
CA PRO A 93 -13.02 5.87 6.36
C PRO A 93 -13.36 4.70 5.43
N TYR A 94 -12.90 4.71 4.18
CA TYR A 94 -13.05 3.58 3.25
C TYR A 94 -12.29 2.31 3.69
N LEU A 95 -11.35 2.44 4.64
CA LEU A 95 -10.61 1.32 5.26
C LEU A 95 -11.24 0.86 6.59
N GLU A 96 -12.45 1.28 6.93
CA GLU A 96 -13.11 0.84 8.17
C GLU A 96 -13.08 -0.68 8.30
N GLY A 97 -12.62 -1.19 9.44
CA GLY A 97 -12.40 -2.61 9.70
C GLY A 97 -11.16 -3.23 9.04
N HIS A 98 -10.42 -2.46 8.23
CA HIS A 98 -9.24 -2.90 7.48
C HIS A 98 -7.95 -2.13 7.86
N VAL A 99 -7.92 -1.50 9.03
CA VAL A 99 -6.72 -0.85 9.59
C VAL A 99 -6.33 -1.60 10.85
N LYS A 100 -5.10 -2.08 10.91
CA LYS A 100 -4.56 -2.84 12.04
C LYS A 100 -3.16 -2.34 12.39
N PRO A 101 -2.74 -2.39 13.66
CA PRO A 101 -1.42 -1.92 14.02
C PRO A 101 -0.33 -2.79 13.39
N SER A 102 0.67 -2.15 12.81
CA SER A 102 1.88 -2.85 12.36
C SER A 102 2.74 -3.23 13.57
N ARG A 103 3.49 -4.32 13.40
CA ARG A 103 4.64 -4.63 14.26
C ARG A 103 5.88 -4.20 13.49
N ASN A 104 6.72 -3.38 14.10
CA ASN A 104 7.98 -2.99 13.45
C ASN A 104 8.85 -4.25 13.28
N LEU A 105 8.94 -4.76 12.07
CA LEU A 105 9.68 -5.99 11.75
C LEU A 105 11.15 -5.73 11.44
N GLU A 106 11.58 -4.47 11.44
CA GLU A 106 12.95 -4.09 11.15
C GLU A 106 13.83 -4.07 12.41
N GLU A 107 13.31 -3.59 13.55
CA GLU A 107 14.11 -3.24 14.73
C GLU A 107 13.72 -3.99 16.03
N ILE A 108 13.04 -5.11 15.95
CA ILE A 108 12.47 -5.77 17.13
C ILE A 108 13.45 -6.75 17.79
N GLY A 109 14.62 -6.37 18.18
CA GLY A 109 15.53 -7.12 19.05
C GLY A 109 15.39 -8.66 19.07
N PRO A 110 15.52 -9.35 20.20
CA PRO A 110 15.49 -10.82 20.29
C PRO A 110 14.14 -11.45 19.94
N ALA A 111 13.04 -10.70 20.07
CA ALA A 111 11.69 -11.20 19.74
C ALA A 111 11.37 -11.15 18.24
N ARG A 112 12.25 -10.61 17.42
CA ARG A 112 12.03 -10.31 16.00
C ARG A 112 11.49 -11.48 15.19
N ARG A 113 12.06 -12.67 15.34
CA ARG A 113 11.62 -13.86 14.62
C ARG A 113 10.18 -14.23 14.97
N ARG A 114 9.86 -14.36 16.25
CA ARG A 114 8.50 -14.70 16.72
C ARG A 114 7.47 -13.67 16.26
N LEU A 115 7.80 -12.40 16.36
CA LEU A 115 6.88 -11.32 15.94
C LEU A 115 6.68 -11.30 14.43
N ALA A 116 7.71 -11.64 13.64
CA ALA A 116 7.57 -11.80 12.19
C ALA A 116 6.66 -12.99 11.86
N GLU A 117 6.83 -14.13 12.52
CA GLU A 117 5.98 -15.32 12.33
C GLU A 117 4.51 -15.02 12.66
N GLU A 118 4.25 -14.38 13.81
CA GLU A 118 2.89 -13.97 14.20
C GLU A 118 2.27 -13.00 13.21
N GLN A 119 3.03 -11.99 12.75
CA GLN A 119 2.55 -11.01 11.80
C GLN A 119 2.26 -11.61 10.43
N ILE A 120 3.16 -12.44 9.92
CA ILE A 120 2.96 -13.12 8.64
C ILE A 120 1.76 -14.08 8.72
N ALA A 121 1.59 -14.79 9.83
CA ALA A 121 0.43 -15.66 10.02
C ALA A 121 -0.89 -14.86 9.99
N GLU A 122 -0.92 -13.69 10.61
CA GLU A 122 -2.06 -12.77 10.57
C GLU A 122 -2.34 -12.29 9.13
N MET A 123 -1.33 -11.81 8.42
CA MET A 123 -1.45 -11.32 7.04
C MET A 123 -1.95 -12.41 6.09
N LEU A 124 -1.41 -13.62 6.17
CA LEU A 124 -1.90 -14.76 5.40
C LEU A 124 -3.34 -15.15 5.77
N GLY A 125 -3.72 -14.94 7.03
CA GLY A 125 -5.09 -15.11 7.49
C GLY A 125 -6.07 -14.17 6.80
N GLU A 126 -5.66 -12.93 6.46
CA GLU A 126 -6.50 -12.00 5.68
C GLU A 126 -6.77 -12.53 4.27
N ILE A 127 -5.75 -13.04 3.59
CA ILE A 127 -5.90 -13.60 2.24
C ILE A 127 -6.87 -14.80 2.27
N ARG A 128 -6.75 -15.67 3.26
CA ARG A 128 -7.64 -16.83 3.40
C ARG A 128 -9.09 -16.42 3.72
N ARG A 129 -9.28 -15.39 4.54
CA ARG A 129 -10.63 -14.84 4.83
C ARG A 129 -11.32 -14.25 3.61
N ALA A 130 -10.56 -13.78 2.63
CA ALA A 130 -11.10 -13.35 1.35
C ALA A 130 -11.58 -14.52 0.44
N GLY A 131 -11.57 -15.76 0.95
CA GLY A 131 -11.98 -16.96 0.21
C GLY A 131 -10.91 -17.51 -0.72
N LEU A 132 -9.66 -17.07 -0.57
CA LEU A 132 -8.53 -17.50 -1.38
C LEU A 132 -7.70 -18.52 -0.61
N ALA A 133 -7.08 -19.45 -1.34
CA ALA A 133 -6.26 -20.50 -0.73
C ALA A 133 -5.03 -19.94 0.00
N GLY A 134 -4.55 -18.75 -0.39
CA GLY A 134 -3.36 -18.13 0.17
C GLY A 134 -2.09 -18.95 -0.11
N SER A 135 -2.11 -19.75 -1.17
CA SER A 135 -1.01 -20.64 -1.51
C SER A 135 0.05 -19.99 -2.40
N VAL A 136 -0.33 -19.00 -3.18
CA VAL A 136 0.59 -18.21 -4.02
C VAL A 136 0.56 -16.76 -3.56
N VAL A 137 1.66 -16.29 -3.01
CA VAL A 137 1.77 -14.98 -2.36
C VAL A 137 2.89 -14.17 -3.00
N GLY A 138 2.54 -12.99 -3.50
CA GLY A 138 3.52 -12.01 -3.99
C GLY A 138 4.07 -11.15 -2.85
N VAL A 139 5.38 -10.92 -2.86
CA VAL A 139 6.07 -10.08 -1.87
C VAL A 139 7.01 -9.14 -2.61
N ASP A 140 6.98 -7.84 -2.30
CA ASP A 140 7.78 -6.82 -3.01
C ASP A 140 9.14 -6.56 -2.37
N ILE A 141 9.25 -6.73 -1.06
CA ILE A 141 10.51 -6.69 -0.31
C ILE A 141 10.38 -7.53 0.95
N MET A 142 11.47 -8.10 1.40
CA MET A 142 11.49 -8.84 2.65
C MET A 142 12.86 -8.74 3.33
N ASN A 143 12.86 -8.80 4.65
CA ASN A 143 14.05 -9.04 5.44
C ASN A 143 14.16 -10.52 5.82
N PHE A 144 15.28 -10.89 6.44
CA PHE A 144 15.54 -12.29 6.80
C PHE A 144 14.44 -12.92 7.69
N PRO A 145 13.95 -12.28 8.77
CA PRO A 145 12.86 -12.85 9.58
C PRO A 145 11.55 -13.06 8.84
N ILE A 146 11.17 -12.12 7.95
CA ILE A 146 9.98 -12.26 7.10
C ILE A 146 10.13 -13.45 6.15
N MET A 147 11.31 -13.60 5.53
CA MET A 147 11.61 -14.71 4.64
C MET A 147 11.51 -16.06 5.37
N GLU A 148 12.06 -16.16 6.57
CA GLU A 148 11.94 -17.38 7.38
C GLU A 148 10.49 -17.69 7.75
N ALA A 149 9.72 -16.69 8.19
CA ALA A 149 8.31 -16.83 8.54
C ALA A 149 7.47 -17.31 7.33
N LEU A 150 7.71 -16.75 6.15
CA LEU A 150 7.05 -17.16 4.91
C LEU A 150 7.41 -18.59 4.48
N LYS A 151 8.68 -19.00 4.62
CA LYS A 151 9.09 -20.39 4.38
C LYS A 151 8.39 -21.36 5.32
N ASN A 152 8.29 -21.01 6.61
CA ASN A 152 7.62 -21.83 7.62
C ASN A 152 6.11 -21.94 7.35
N ALA A 153 5.50 -20.90 6.77
CA ALA A 153 4.09 -20.89 6.40
C ALA A 153 3.74 -21.76 5.18
N LYS A 154 4.76 -22.33 4.49
CA LYS A 154 4.62 -23.23 3.35
C LYS A 154 3.80 -22.64 2.20
N VAL A 155 3.97 -21.35 1.92
CA VAL A 155 3.38 -20.67 0.77
C VAL A 155 4.36 -20.60 -0.39
N ARG A 156 3.84 -20.62 -1.61
CA ARG A 156 4.63 -20.36 -2.81
C ARG A 156 4.84 -18.88 -2.95
N LEU A 157 6.09 -18.43 -2.91
CA LEU A 157 6.45 -17.03 -3.04
C LEU A 157 6.70 -16.67 -4.50
N VAL A 158 6.22 -15.49 -4.89
CA VAL A 158 6.52 -14.85 -6.17
C VAL A 158 6.91 -13.40 -5.93
N ASP A 159 7.66 -12.83 -6.86
CA ASP A 159 7.99 -11.41 -6.85
C ASP A 159 6.74 -10.56 -7.16
N ALA A 160 6.38 -9.66 -6.26
CA ALA A 160 5.25 -8.75 -6.44
C ALA A 160 5.60 -7.53 -7.31
N GLU A 161 6.88 -7.22 -7.50
CA GLU A 161 7.29 -6.01 -8.22
C GLU A 161 6.78 -5.98 -9.67
N PRO A 162 6.90 -7.04 -10.49
CA PRO A 162 6.33 -7.05 -11.83
C PRO A 162 4.82 -6.81 -11.85
N ILE A 163 4.09 -7.36 -10.87
CA ILE A 163 2.63 -7.20 -10.73
C ILE A 163 2.28 -5.74 -10.44
N MET A 164 2.99 -5.13 -9.49
CA MET A 164 2.78 -3.75 -9.12
C MET A 164 3.20 -2.77 -10.22
N LEU A 165 4.29 -3.05 -10.93
CA LEU A 165 4.72 -2.25 -12.09
C LEU A 165 3.67 -2.30 -13.20
N GLU A 166 3.14 -3.48 -13.53
CA GLU A 166 2.07 -3.63 -14.51
C GLU A 166 0.82 -2.82 -14.11
N ALA A 167 0.39 -2.92 -12.85
CA ALA A 167 -0.77 -2.18 -12.35
C ALA A 167 -0.59 -0.65 -12.42
N ARG A 168 0.64 -0.15 -12.22
CA ARG A 168 1.01 1.27 -12.16
C ARG A 168 1.41 1.86 -13.51
N MET A 169 1.64 1.04 -14.54
CA MET A 169 2.19 1.47 -15.83
C MET A 169 1.29 2.50 -16.51
N VAL A 170 0.01 2.19 -16.65
CA VAL A 170 -0.98 3.07 -17.27
C VAL A 170 -1.66 3.91 -16.21
N LYS A 171 -1.55 5.24 -16.30
CA LYS A 171 -2.12 6.17 -15.31
C LYS A 171 -3.63 6.35 -15.53
N THR A 172 -4.37 6.56 -14.45
CA THR A 172 -5.78 7.00 -14.51
C THR A 172 -5.85 8.48 -14.83
N GLU A 173 -7.03 8.99 -15.18
CA GLU A 173 -7.22 10.43 -15.37
C GLU A 173 -6.89 11.24 -14.11
N ASP A 174 -7.32 10.77 -12.95
CA ASP A 174 -7.04 11.43 -11.67
C ASP A 174 -5.53 11.41 -11.33
N GLU A 175 -4.84 10.33 -11.65
CA GLU A 175 -3.38 10.26 -11.51
C GLU A 175 -2.67 11.23 -12.47
N LEU A 176 -3.14 11.36 -13.69
CA LEU A 176 -2.59 12.33 -14.65
C LEU A 176 -2.80 13.77 -14.19
N LEU A 177 -3.96 14.08 -13.59
CA LEU A 177 -4.20 15.39 -12.96
C LEU A 177 -3.19 15.65 -11.85
N LEU A 178 -2.99 14.72 -10.92
CA LEU A 178 -2.01 14.87 -9.83
C LEU A 178 -0.58 15.04 -10.36
N ILE A 179 -0.18 14.30 -11.38
CA ILE A 179 1.13 14.44 -12.00
C ILE A 179 1.31 15.85 -12.62
N ARG A 180 0.28 16.35 -13.32
CA ARG A 180 0.31 17.71 -13.88
C ARG A 180 0.43 18.78 -12.80
N TYR A 181 -0.31 18.65 -11.68
CA TYR A 181 -0.18 19.57 -10.57
C TYR A 181 1.20 19.50 -9.90
N ALA A 182 1.74 18.31 -9.69
CA ALA A 182 3.08 18.16 -9.15
C ALA A 182 4.14 18.79 -10.06
N ALA A 183 4.02 18.63 -11.38
CA ALA A 183 4.91 19.28 -12.34
C ALA A 183 4.79 20.80 -12.27
N ALA A 184 3.58 21.35 -12.29
CA ALA A 184 3.37 22.80 -12.18
C ALA A 184 3.90 23.40 -10.87
N MET A 185 3.78 22.66 -9.76
CA MET A 185 4.37 23.09 -8.47
C MET A 185 5.90 23.09 -8.51
N ASN A 186 6.51 22.09 -9.12
CA ASN A 186 7.97 22.05 -9.32
C ASN A 186 8.45 23.21 -10.19
N ASP A 187 7.76 23.47 -11.31
CA ASP A 187 8.11 24.59 -12.19
C ASP A 187 8.00 25.93 -11.45
N ALA A 188 6.92 26.13 -10.68
CA ALA A 188 6.78 27.35 -9.88
C ALA A 188 7.88 27.49 -8.83
N ALA A 189 8.30 26.41 -8.18
CA ALA A 189 9.38 26.43 -7.19
C ALA A 189 10.72 26.80 -7.84
N LEU A 190 11.03 26.24 -9.01
CA LEU A 190 12.26 26.53 -9.74
C LEU A 190 12.34 27.98 -10.22
N TRP A 191 11.20 28.62 -10.53
CA TRP A 191 11.17 30.04 -10.91
C TRP A 191 11.39 31.00 -9.75
N HIS A 192 11.26 30.53 -8.49
CA HIS A 192 11.42 31.36 -7.29
C HIS A 192 12.74 31.10 -6.55
N CYS A 193 13.61 30.19 -7.05
CA CYS A 193 14.95 29.94 -6.58
C CYS A 193 16.00 30.68 -7.41
#